data_83befa954b8522c4dfb82af0300e6fdb
#
_entry.id   83befa954b8522c4dfb82af0300e6fdb
#
_cell.length_a   1.000
_cell.length_b   1.000
_cell.length_c   1.000
_cell.angle_alpha   90.00
_cell.angle_beta   90.00
_cell.angle_gamma   90.00
#
_symmetry.space_group_name_H-M   'P 1'
#
loop_
_entity.id
_entity.type
_entity.pdbx_description
1 polymer ?
#
loop_
_entity_poly.entity_id
_entity_poly.type
_entity_poly.pdbx_seq_one_letter_code
_entity_poly.pdbx_strand_id
1 'polypeptide(L)'
;MMNKNLKDKDYLELLSKNYPTIDDASVEIINLKAISQLPKGTEYFLSDIHGESEGFEYLLGTSSGVIREKIELLFKNTLPEHDRVELQILIVDTKNLINQKSSEEDFNDWCRITIYRLIRICKVVTSKYTRSKIRKKMPSNFAYILDELLQTGDEENKENYYFSIIDSIIEISAEEKFIIALCHLIRQCSVDRLHIVGDIYDRGPHPDKVMESIMTFNEVDIAWGNHDIHWLGAAKGSLICVANAARLAIRYNNFDLLEYSYGINLRSLSSFANEVYKDDPCEVFKPNTLDKNMYDEVDKELAAKMHKAISIIQFKLECQLIKRHPNYGMDERILLDKIDYKNGTINIEGKVYELKDKNFPTINPENPFELTEGENTLIQSLAFSFINSPVLQRHMNYIYDKGGIYKIFNGNLLYHGCIPTKEDGTFDDVYIDGQYLSGW
;
A
#
# COMPACT_ATOMS: atom_id res chain seq x y z
N MET A 1 25.13 -28.97 21.89
CA MET A 1 24.91 -28.27 23.19
C MET A 1 25.86 -27.08 23.40
N MET A 2 27.09 -27.07 22.90
CA MET A 2 28.05 -25.97 23.10
C MET A 2 27.68 -24.62 22.42
N ASN A 3 26.92 -24.64 21.32
CA ASN A 3 26.56 -23.42 20.58
C ASN A 3 25.39 -22.59 21.19
N LYS A 4 24.56 -23.19 22.04
CA LYS A 4 23.42 -22.47 22.67
C LYS A 4 23.90 -21.58 23.83
N ASN A 5 24.83 -22.08 24.63
CA ASN A 5 25.39 -21.34 25.76
C ASN A 5 26.27 -20.13 25.35
N LEU A 6 26.96 -20.20 24.20
CA LEU A 6 27.75 -19.07 23.68
C LEU A 6 26.82 -17.92 23.19
N LYS A 7 25.75 -18.24 22.44
CA LYS A 7 24.77 -17.24 22.01
C LYS A 7 24.05 -16.59 23.19
N ASP A 8 23.76 -17.34 24.23
CA ASP A 8 23.14 -16.81 25.45
C ASP A 8 24.06 -15.84 26.18
N LYS A 9 25.37 -16.11 26.21
CA LYS A 9 26.38 -15.28 26.86
C LYS A 9 26.56 -13.95 26.12
N ASP A 10 26.70 -13.98 24.80
CA ASP A 10 26.83 -12.78 23.97
C ASP A 10 25.58 -11.91 24.07
N TYR A 11 24.41 -12.54 24.12
CA TYR A 11 23.14 -11.84 24.34
C TYR A 11 23.06 -11.16 25.72
N LEU A 12 23.48 -11.85 26.79
CA LEU A 12 23.53 -11.29 28.14
C LEU A 12 24.54 -10.14 28.25
N GLU A 13 25.70 -10.25 27.58
CA GLU A 13 26.69 -9.17 27.49
C GLU A 13 26.13 -7.95 26.75
N LEU A 14 25.31 -8.17 25.74
CA LEU A 14 24.62 -7.06 25.04
C LEU A 14 23.58 -6.38 25.94
N LEU A 15 22.78 -7.18 26.68
CA LEU A 15 21.80 -6.67 27.63
C LEU A 15 22.45 -5.89 28.78
N SER A 16 23.60 -6.34 29.27
CA SER A 16 24.32 -5.66 30.35
C SER A 16 24.79 -4.22 29.99
N LYS A 17 24.92 -3.93 28.69
CA LYS A 17 25.22 -2.55 28.22
C LYS A 17 24.01 -1.62 28.39
N ASN A 18 22.81 -2.15 28.25
CA ASN A 18 21.58 -1.37 28.38
C ASN A 18 21.09 -1.34 29.85
N TYR A 19 21.38 -2.38 30.62
CA TYR A 19 20.98 -2.58 32.02
C TYR A 19 22.20 -2.91 32.88
N PRO A 20 23.09 -1.92 33.15
CA PRO A 20 24.38 -2.18 33.76
C PRO A 20 24.29 -2.55 35.25
N THR A 21 23.15 -2.25 35.92
CA THR A 21 22.93 -2.58 37.33
C THR A 21 21.72 -3.50 37.51
N ILE A 22 21.65 -4.15 38.68
CA ILE A 22 20.50 -4.96 39.08
C ILE A 22 19.24 -4.10 39.15
N ASP A 23 19.40 -2.85 39.62
CA ASP A 23 18.27 -1.95 39.75
C ASP A 23 17.72 -1.54 38.37
N ASP A 24 18.58 -1.25 37.41
CA ASP A 24 18.17 -0.97 36.01
C ASP A 24 17.40 -2.15 35.41
N ALA A 25 17.92 -3.36 35.57
CA ALA A 25 17.27 -4.58 35.10
C ALA A 25 15.92 -4.82 35.82
N SER A 26 15.87 -4.56 37.12
CA SER A 26 14.65 -4.72 37.91
C SER A 26 13.56 -3.74 37.52
N VAL A 27 13.91 -2.49 37.26
CA VAL A 27 12.98 -1.45 36.74
C VAL A 27 12.42 -1.88 35.40
N GLU A 28 13.26 -2.37 34.49
CA GLU A 28 12.80 -2.82 33.17
C GLU A 28 11.91 -4.07 33.26
N ILE A 29 12.23 -5.03 34.13
CA ILE A 29 11.38 -6.20 34.35
C ILE A 29 9.97 -5.78 34.88
N ILE A 30 9.92 -4.83 35.82
CA ILE A 30 8.66 -4.29 36.31
C ILE A 30 7.88 -3.61 35.20
N ASN A 31 8.54 -2.79 34.40
CA ASN A 31 7.97 -2.10 33.25
C ASN A 31 7.39 -3.09 32.22
N LEU A 32 8.17 -4.10 31.82
CA LEU A 32 7.74 -5.12 30.86
C LEU A 32 6.58 -5.98 31.40
N LYS A 33 6.59 -6.33 32.69
CA LYS A 33 5.47 -7.03 33.34
C LYS A 33 4.21 -6.17 33.33
N ALA A 34 4.30 -4.88 33.63
CA ALA A 34 3.16 -3.97 33.57
C ALA A 34 2.63 -3.84 32.13
N ILE A 35 3.51 -3.67 31.13
CA ILE A 35 3.15 -3.61 29.71
C ILE A 35 2.43 -4.89 29.27
N SER A 36 2.88 -6.06 29.74
CA SER A 36 2.26 -7.35 29.37
C SER A 36 0.81 -7.50 29.87
N GLN A 37 0.35 -6.68 30.81
CA GLN A 37 -1.03 -6.65 31.30
C GLN A 37 -1.92 -5.66 30.54
N LEU A 38 -1.35 -4.84 29.64
CA LEU A 38 -2.15 -3.95 28.81
C LEU A 38 -3.00 -4.76 27.81
N PRO A 39 -4.19 -4.25 27.43
CA PRO A 39 -4.99 -4.85 26.39
C PRO A 39 -4.16 -5.00 25.09
N LYS A 40 -4.44 -6.07 24.35
CA LYS A 40 -3.81 -6.26 23.03
C LYS A 40 -4.12 -5.07 22.12
N GLY A 41 -3.13 -4.69 21.32
CA GLY A 41 -3.31 -3.71 20.28
C GLY A 41 -4.27 -4.17 19.20
N THR A 42 -4.83 -3.24 18.46
CA THR A 42 -5.68 -3.51 17.30
C THR A 42 -4.80 -3.72 16.06
N GLU A 43 -4.88 -4.91 15.48
CA GLU A 43 -4.24 -5.22 14.20
C GLU A 43 -5.29 -5.06 13.10
N TYR A 44 -4.91 -4.41 12.00
CA TYR A 44 -5.78 -4.22 10.84
C TYR A 44 -5.15 -4.87 9.61
N PHE A 45 -5.93 -5.70 8.92
CA PHE A 45 -5.48 -6.48 7.78
C PHE A 45 -6.19 -6.00 6.52
N LEU A 46 -5.43 -5.64 5.50
CA LEU A 46 -5.93 -5.23 4.19
C LEU A 46 -5.15 -5.97 3.10
N SER A 47 -5.85 -6.37 2.06
CA SER A 47 -5.30 -7.04 0.88
C SER A 47 -5.94 -6.50 -0.39
N ASP A 48 -5.28 -6.68 -1.53
CA ASP A 48 -5.83 -6.37 -2.86
C ASP A 48 -6.36 -4.93 -2.98
N ILE A 49 -5.57 -3.97 -2.49
CA ILE A 49 -5.93 -2.54 -2.48
C ILE A 49 -5.97 -2.00 -3.91
N HIS A 50 -5.06 -2.46 -4.77
CA HIS A 50 -5.04 -2.16 -6.19
C HIS A 50 -5.23 -0.68 -6.54
N GLY A 51 -4.55 0.22 -5.84
CA GLY A 51 -4.58 1.65 -6.13
C GLY A 51 -5.91 2.37 -5.85
N GLU A 52 -6.86 1.71 -5.18
CA GLU A 52 -8.15 2.28 -4.78
C GLU A 52 -7.97 3.18 -3.53
N SER A 53 -7.38 4.35 -3.72
CA SER A 53 -6.96 5.23 -2.62
C SER A 53 -8.13 5.75 -1.78
N GLU A 54 -9.25 6.12 -2.39
CA GLU A 54 -10.42 6.65 -1.66
C GLU A 54 -11.02 5.59 -0.74
N GLY A 55 -11.23 4.38 -1.26
CA GLY A 55 -11.72 3.25 -0.47
C GLY A 55 -10.75 2.87 0.65
N PHE A 56 -9.46 2.87 0.36
CA PHE A 56 -8.41 2.60 1.32
C PHE A 56 -8.38 3.63 2.45
N GLU A 57 -8.38 4.92 2.13
CA GLU A 57 -8.39 6.00 3.11
C GLU A 57 -9.66 6.01 3.96
N TYR A 58 -10.81 5.70 3.36
CA TYR A 58 -12.06 5.54 4.09
C TYR A 58 -11.97 4.39 5.12
N LEU A 59 -11.48 3.22 4.71
CA LEU A 59 -11.30 2.07 5.60
C LEU A 59 -10.31 2.37 6.73
N LEU A 60 -9.20 3.03 6.43
CA LEU A 60 -8.24 3.47 7.45
C LEU A 60 -8.86 4.52 8.39
N GLY A 61 -9.56 5.50 7.83
CA GLY A 61 -10.20 6.57 8.59
C GLY A 61 -11.24 6.05 9.57
N THR A 62 -12.05 5.08 9.16
CA THR A 62 -13.07 4.44 10.01
C THR A 62 -12.47 3.40 10.96
N SER A 63 -11.23 3.00 10.76
CA SER A 63 -10.57 1.91 11.52
C SER A 63 -11.47 0.68 11.64
N SER A 64 -12.13 0.29 10.55
CA SER A 64 -13.08 -0.84 10.50
C SER A 64 -14.19 -0.79 11.54
N GLY A 65 -14.64 0.43 11.89
CA GLY A 65 -15.72 0.64 12.86
C GLY A 65 -15.27 0.81 14.32
N VAL A 66 -13.99 0.65 14.64
CA VAL A 66 -13.47 0.86 16.01
C VAL A 66 -13.78 2.27 16.53
N ILE A 67 -13.59 3.30 15.68
CA ILE A 67 -13.89 4.69 16.06
C ILE A 67 -15.37 4.84 16.38
N ARG A 68 -16.26 4.29 15.54
CA ARG A 68 -17.70 4.29 15.79
C ARG A 68 -18.05 3.62 17.12
N GLU A 69 -17.48 2.46 17.39
CA GLU A 69 -17.69 1.73 18.65
C GLU A 69 -17.30 2.60 19.86
N LYS A 70 -16.17 3.31 19.81
CA LYS A 70 -15.72 4.17 20.93
C LYS A 70 -16.60 5.41 21.09
N ILE A 71 -17.08 5.99 20.00
CA ILE A 71 -18.05 7.11 20.04
C ILE A 71 -19.36 6.64 20.67
N GLU A 72 -19.89 5.49 20.25
CA GLU A 72 -21.11 4.92 20.83
C GLU A 72 -20.92 4.60 22.33
N LEU A 73 -19.80 4.01 22.71
CA LEU A 73 -19.48 3.73 24.13
C LEU A 73 -19.52 5.00 24.98
N LEU A 74 -18.99 6.11 24.48
CA LEU A 74 -18.89 7.36 25.25
C LEU A 74 -20.18 8.18 25.25
N PHE A 75 -20.91 8.19 24.13
CA PHE A 75 -21.91 9.23 23.87
C PHE A 75 -23.30 8.71 23.55
N LYS A 76 -23.52 7.40 23.48
CA LYS A 76 -24.85 6.82 23.14
C LYS A 76 -26.00 7.39 23.98
N ASN A 77 -25.75 7.64 25.27
CA ASN A 77 -26.77 8.10 26.21
C ASN A 77 -26.78 9.62 26.42
N THR A 78 -25.84 10.35 25.83
CA THR A 78 -25.62 11.78 26.09
C THR A 78 -25.71 12.65 24.86
N LEU A 79 -25.52 12.10 23.66
CA LEU A 79 -25.59 12.83 22.40
C LEU A 79 -26.61 12.21 21.45
N PRO A 80 -27.33 13.04 20.67
CA PRO A 80 -28.15 12.59 19.57
C PRO A 80 -27.36 11.80 18.53
N GLU A 81 -28.03 11.00 17.72
CA GLU A 81 -27.37 10.17 16.69
C GLU A 81 -26.63 11.00 15.65
N HIS A 82 -27.23 12.12 15.22
CA HIS A 82 -26.61 12.99 14.24
C HIS A 82 -25.26 13.57 14.70
N ASP A 83 -25.15 13.97 15.97
CA ASP A 83 -23.88 14.47 16.56
C ASP A 83 -22.82 13.37 16.60
N ARG A 84 -23.22 12.13 16.91
CA ARG A 84 -22.29 10.99 16.92
C ARG A 84 -21.79 10.64 15.50
N VAL A 85 -22.67 10.73 14.52
CA VAL A 85 -22.31 10.56 13.10
C VAL A 85 -21.40 11.70 12.63
N GLU A 86 -21.69 12.95 13.00
CA GLU A 86 -20.84 14.11 12.69
C GLU A 86 -19.41 13.92 13.24
N LEU A 87 -19.27 13.44 14.49
CA LEU A 87 -17.95 13.12 15.06
C LEU A 87 -17.21 12.01 14.29
N GLN A 88 -17.93 11.00 13.79
CA GLN A 88 -17.32 9.97 12.93
C GLN A 88 -16.82 10.57 11.62
N ILE A 89 -17.65 11.35 10.95
CA ILE A 89 -17.30 12.05 9.69
C ILE A 89 -16.10 12.97 9.94
N LEU A 90 -16.12 13.75 11.02
CA LEU A 90 -15.01 14.64 11.37
C LEU A 90 -13.68 13.91 11.51
N ILE A 91 -13.66 12.76 12.19
CA ILE A 91 -12.41 12.00 12.39
C ILE A 91 -11.90 11.42 11.06
N VAL A 92 -12.80 11.02 10.15
CA VAL A 92 -12.45 10.44 8.84
C VAL A 92 -12.05 11.53 7.85
N ASP A 93 -12.89 12.54 7.67
CA ASP A 93 -12.74 13.61 6.68
C ASP A 93 -12.68 14.98 7.34
N THR A 94 -11.66 15.16 8.18
CA THR A 94 -11.49 16.31 9.07
C THR A 94 -11.53 17.64 8.33
N LYS A 95 -10.78 17.77 7.23
CA LYS A 95 -10.64 19.06 6.53
C LYS A 95 -11.92 19.52 5.86
N ASN A 96 -12.62 18.63 5.18
CA ASN A 96 -13.85 18.96 4.49
C ASN A 96 -14.94 19.38 5.47
N LEU A 97 -15.09 18.67 6.59
CA LEU A 97 -16.09 19.05 7.60
C LEU A 97 -15.76 20.38 8.28
N ILE A 98 -14.49 20.64 8.63
CA ILE A 98 -14.07 21.95 9.17
C ILE A 98 -14.41 23.07 8.17
N ASN A 99 -14.07 22.90 6.89
CA ASN A 99 -14.37 23.89 5.86
C ASN A 99 -15.88 24.17 5.72
N GLN A 100 -16.73 23.15 5.86
CA GLN A 100 -18.19 23.33 5.85
C GLN A 100 -18.65 24.13 7.07
N LYS A 101 -18.13 23.82 8.26
CA LYS A 101 -18.50 24.46 9.51
C LYS A 101 -17.93 25.88 9.68
N SER A 102 -16.78 26.18 9.09
CA SER A 102 -16.12 27.48 9.25
C SER A 102 -16.93 28.68 8.76
N SER A 103 -17.96 28.46 7.95
CA SER A 103 -18.88 29.51 7.51
C SER A 103 -20.09 29.74 8.44
N GLU A 104 -20.27 28.95 9.49
CA GLU A 104 -21.35 29.06 10.45
C GLU A 104 -21.03 30.14 11.51
N GLU A 105 -22.04 30.88 11.99
CA GLU A 105 -21.87 31.99 12.95
C GLU A 105 -21.38 31.50 14.32
N ASP A 106 -21.66 30.25 14.69
CA ASP A 106 -21.33 29.62 15.95
C ASP A 106 -20.07 28.72 15.88
N PHE A 107 -19.23 28.91 14.86
CA PHE A 107 -18.05 28.09 14.59
C PHE A 107 -17.12 27.95 15.82
N ASN A 108 -16.89 29.02 16.57
CA ASN A 108 -16.04 28.99 17.76
C ASN A 108 -16.63 28.10 18.87
N ASP A 109 -17.95 28.16 19.07
CA ASP A 109 -18.64 27.32 20.05
C ASP A 109 -18.64 25.85 19.61
N TRP A 110 -18.87 25.61 18.30
CA TRP A 110 -18.72 24.28 17.73
C TRP A 110 -17.30 23.73 17.93
N CYS A 111 -16.26 24.53 17.70
CA CYS A 111 -14.88 24.14 17.94
C CYS A 111 -14.62 23.76 19.41
N ARG A 112 -15.11 24.58 20.35
CA ARG A 112 -14.95 24.32 21.80
C ARG A 112 -15.55 22.98 22.20
N ILE A 113 -16.80 22.74 21.80
CA ILE A 113 -17.51 21.50 22.09
C ILE A 113 -16.84 20.30 21.40
N THR A 114 -16.45 20.47 20.16
CA THR A 114 -15.79 19.45 19.34
C THR A 114 -14.44 19.05 19.92
N ILE A 115 -13.58 19.99 20.28
CA ILE A 115 -12.29 19.72 20.94
C ILE A 115 -12.52 18.92 22.23
N TYR A 116 -13.45 19.32 23.08
CA TYR A 116 -13.80 18.60 24.31
C TYR A 116 -14.20 17.15 24.01
N ARG A 117 -15.10 16.93 23.03
CA ARG A 117 -15.56 15.58 22.64
C ARG A 117 -14.42 14.73 22.08
N LEU A 118 -13.57 15.30 21.22
CA LEU A 118 -12.42 14.60 20.63
C LEU A 118 -11.38 14.21 21.69
N ILE A 119 -11.13 15.03 22.71
CA ILE A 119 -10.22 14.68 23.80
C ILE A 119 -10.77 13.47 24.57
N ARG A 120 -12.07 13.40 24.84
CA ARG A 120 -12.69 12.23 25.48
C ARG A 120 -12.53 10.97 24.64
N ILE A 121 -12.75 11.05 23.33
CA ILE A 121 -12.48 9.91 22.41
C ILE A 121 -11.01 9.52 22.46
N CYS A 122 -10.12 10.51 22.41
CA CYS A 122 -8.69 10.29 22.45
C CYS A 122 -8.25 9.57 23.75
N LYS A 123 -8.78 9.98 24.92
CA LYS A 123 -8.54 9.29 26.20
C LYS A 123 -8.91 7.81 26.15
N VAL A 124 -10.05 7.47 25.56
CA VAL A 124 -10.51 6.07 25.45
C VAL A 124 -9.64 5.27 24.48
N VAL A 125 -9.33 5.79 23.28
CA VAL A 125 -8.51 5.04 22.31
C VAL A 125 -7.05 4.89 22.78
N THR A 126 -6.56 5.81 23.61
CA THR A 126 -5.19 5.78 24.14
C THR A 126 -5.05 4.98 25.44
N SER A 127 -6.15 4.63 26.12
CA SER A 127 -6.13 3.93 27.41
C SER A 127 -5.41 2.57 27.41
N LYS A 128 -5.26 1.96 26.24
CA LYS A 128 -4.56 0.68 26.04
C LYS A 128 -3.03 0.83 25.87
N TYR A 129 -2.50 2.06 25.93
CA TYR A 129 -1.08 2.33 25.69
C TYR A 129 -0.36 2.87 26.91
N THR A 130 0.96 2.65 26.94
CA THR A 130 1.83 3.41 27.84
C THR A 130 1.93 4.88 27.40
N ARG A 131 2.14 5.78 28.35
CA ARG A 131 2.35 7.21 28.07
C ARG A 131 3.47 7.44 27.06
N SER A 132 4.56 6.71 27.15
CA SER A 132 5.67 6.80 26.20
C SER A 132 5.25 6.46 24.78
N LYS A 133 4.41 5.43 24.58
CA LYS A 133 3.90 5.04 23.27
C LYS A 133 2.95 6.10 22.69
N ILE A 134 2.10 6.70 23.52
CA ILE A 134 1.18 7.78 23.11
C ILE A 134 1.99 9.00 22.65
N ARG A 135 2.99 9.42 23.43
CA ARG A 135 3.84 10.58 23.08
C ARG A 135 4.54 10.44 21.73
N LYS A 136 4.98 9.25 21.36
CA LYS A 136 5.60 8.97 20.05
C LYS A 136 4.62 9.12 18.89
N LYS A 137 3.32 9.01 19.14
CA LYS A 137 2.25 9.15 18.13
C LYS A 137 1.68 10.58 18.06
N MET A 138 2.00 11.44 19.04
CA MET A 138 1.52 12.82 19.06
C MET A 138 2.17 13.67 18.00
N PRO A 139 1.42 14.53 17.29
CA PRO A 139 1.99 15.57 16.43
C PRO A 139 2.92 16.50 17.23
N SER A 140 4.14 16.68 16.75
CA SER A 140 5.21 17.35 17.49
C SER A 140 4.87 18.80 17.93
N ASN A 141 4.12 19.52 17.10
CA ASN A 141 3.70 20.91 17.35
C ASN A 141 2.70 21.07 18.49
N PHE A 142 1.93 20.03 18.82
CA PHE A 142 0.93 20.05 19.89
C PHE A 142 1.17 19.00 20.98
N ALA A 143 2.31 18.30 20.95
CA ALA A 143 2.57 17.15 21.81
C ALA A 143 2.46 17.49 23.32
N TYR A 144 2.96 18.66 23.74
CA TYR A 144 2.88 19.09 25.14
C TYR A 144 1.42 19.33 25.59
N ILE A 145 0.66 20.08 24.78
CA ILE A 145 -0.75 20.42 25.11
C ILE A 145 -1.62 19.16 25.08
N LEU A 146 -1.41 18.27 24.11
CA LEU A 146 -2.10 17.00 24.03
C LEU A 146 -1.80 16.10 25.24
N ASP A 147 -0.54 16.02 25.67
CA ASP A 147 -0.15 15.24 26.84
C ASP A 147 -0.82 15.79 28.11
N GLU A 148 -0.83 17.11 28.30
CA GLU A 148 -1.53 17.76 29.43
C GLU A 148 -3.04 17.41 29.44
N LEU A 149 -3.73 17.62 28.33
CA LEU A 149 -5.17 17.39 28.22
C LEU A 149 -5.55 15.91 28.38
N LEU A 150 -4.69 14.99 27.93
CA LEU A 150 -4.94 13.56 28.08
C LEU A 150 -4.67 13.04 29.50
N GLN A 151 -3.75 13.68 30.25
CA GLN A 151 -3.39 13.28 31.60
C GLN A 151 -4.24 13.97 32.67
N THR A 152 -4.89 15.08 32.36
CA THR A 152 -5.80 15.75 33.28
C THR A 152 -6.98 14.82 33.56
N GLY A 153 -7.09 14.35 34.79
CA GLY A 153 -8.22 13.53 35.26
C GLY A 153 -9.49 14.34 35.41
N ASP A 154 -10.61 13.68 35.70
CA ASP A 154 -11.90 14.30 36.04
C ASP A 154 -11.89 14.91 37.48
N GLU A 155 -10.73 15.44 37.89
CA GLU A 155 -10.56 16.08 39.18
C GLU A 155 -11.20 17.49 39.12
N GLU A 156 -12.21 17.76 39.94
CA GLU A 156 -12.93 19.04 40.02
C GLU A 156 -11.99 20.26 40.12
N ASN A 157 -10.82 20.08 40.73
CA ASN A 157 -9.83 21.16 40.89
C ASN A 157 -9.07 21.56 39.63
N LYS A 158 -9.15 20.77 38.54
CA LYS A 158 -8.44 21.04 37.28
C LYS A 158 -9.37 21.38 36.12
N GLU A 159 -10.66 21.40 36.34
CA GLU A 159 -11.65 21.65 35.29
C GLU A 159 -11.44 23.05 34.66
N ASN A 160 -11.25 24.07 35.50
CA ASN A 160 -10.98 25.42 35.01
C ASN A 160 -9.67 25.52 34.20
N TYR A 161 -8.63 24.78 34.60
CA TYR A 161 -7.37 24.73 33.87
C TYR A 161 -7.57 24.06 32.50
N TYR A 162 -8.33 22.99 32.46
CA TYR A 162 -8.65 22.27 31.24
C TYR A 162 -9.41 23.16 30.22
N PHE A 163 -10.47 23.84 30.67
CA PHE A 163 -11.22 24.74 29.78
C PHE A 163 -10.41 25.97 29.39
N SER A 164 -9.53 26.51 30.23
CA SER A 164 -8.68 27.64 29.87
C SER A 164 -7.70 27.30 28.76
N ILE A 165 -7.21 26.06 28.67
CA ILE A 165 -6.40 25.60 27.54
C ILE A 165 -7.22 25.62 26.25
N ILE A 166 -8.45 25.08 26.26
CA ILE A 166 -9.32 25.05 25.08
C ILE A 166 -9.67 26.48 24.63
N ASP A 167 -10.02 27.36 25.55
CA ASP A 167 -10.33 28.75 25.25
C ASP A 167 -9.11 29.47 24.65
N SER A 168 -7.92 29.25 25.18
CA SER A 168 -6.67 29.82 24.64
C SER A 168 -6.38 29.33 23.22
N ILE A 169 -6.69 28.07 22.89
CA ILE A 169 -6.52 27.55 21.54
C ILE A 169 -7.43 28.32 20.55
N ILE A 170 -8.66 28.64 20.94
CA ILE A 170 -9.61 29.39 20.15
C ILE A 170 -9.20 30.87 20.03
N GLU A 171 -8.81 31.49 21.16
CA GLU A 171 -8.37 32.89 21.20
C GLU A 171 -7.20 33.20 20.26
N ILE A 172 -6.28 32.24 20.07
CA ILE A 172 -5.12 32.39 19.16
C ILE A 172 -5.41 31.86 17.73
N SER A 173 -6.66 31.50 17.42
CA SER A 173 -7.07 30.94 16.12
C SER A 173 -6.27 29.69 15.71
N ALA A 174 -6.06 28.78 16.65
CA ALA A 174 -5.37 27.51 16.42
C ALA A 174 -6.29 26.28 16.40
N GLU A 175 -7.62 26.48 16.54
CA GLU A 175 -8.64 25.45 16.69
C GLU A 175 -8.67 24.46 15.53
N GLU A 176 -8.61 24.90 14.30
CA GLU A 176 -8.59 24.01 13.13
C GLU A 176 -7.37 23.05 13.17
N LYS A 177 -6.19 23.60 13.38
CA LYS A 177 -4.95 22.81 13.46
C LYS A 177 -4.98 21.83 14.62
N PHE A 178 -5.59 22.24 15.73
CA PHE A 178 -5.68 21.39 16.92
C PHE A 178 -6.70 20.27 16.74
N ILE A 179 -7.85 20.53 16.11
CA ILE A 179 -8.85 19.50 15.73
C ILE A 179 -8.21 18.47 14.79
N ILE A 180 -7.47 18.95 13.77
CA ILE A 180 -6.74 18.06 12.85
C ILE A 180 -5.73 17.18 13.62
N ALA A 181 -5.00 17.75 14.57
CA ALA A 181 -4.04 17.01 15.39
C ALA A 181 -4.71 15.95 16.27
N LEU A 182 -5.86 16.25 16.90
CA LEU A 182 -6.66 15.29 17.67
C LEU A 182 -7.20 14.17 16.78
N CYS A 183 -7.81 14.48 15.65
CA CYS A 183 -8.33 13.48 14.72
C CYS A 183 -7.21 12.57 14.20
N HIS A 184 -6.05 13.13 13.90
CA HIS A 184 -4.87 12.34 13.52
C HIS A 184 -4.44 11.40 14.64
N LEU A 185 -4.33 11.89 15.89
CA LEU A 185 -3.93 11.07 17.04
C LEU A 185 -4.96 9.94 17.30
N ILE A 186 -6.26 10.22 17.19
CA ILE A 186 -7.32 9.22 17.34
C ILE A 186 -7.15 8.11 16.29
N ARG A 187 -6.97 8.45 15.01
CA ARG A 187 -6.73 7.47 13.94
C ARG A 187 -5.49 6.63 14.20
N GLN A 188 -4.37 7.28 14.55
CA GLN A 188 -3.09 6.62 14.86
C GLN A 188 -3.14 5.71 16.10
N CYS A 189 -4.06 5.99 17.05
CA CYS A 189 -4.24 5.19 18.26
C CYS A 189 -5.38 4.16 18.14
N SER A 190 -6.22 4.25 17.10
CA SER A 190 -7.28 3.27 16.86
C SER A 190 -6.73 1.96 16.30
N VAL A 191 -5.71 2.04 15.44
CA VAL A 191 -5.00 0.89 14.86
C VAL A 191 -3.56 0.88 15.37
N ASP A 192 -3.12 -0.22 15.93
CA ASP A 192 -1.75 -0.36 16.44
C ASP A 192 -0.79 -0.76 15.36
N ARG A 193 -1.20 -1.69 14.51
CA ARG A 193 -0.40 -2.23 13.44
C ARG A 193 -1.26 -2.47 12.20
N LEU A 194 -0.75 -2.02 11.08
CA LEU A 194 -1.35 -2.22 9.77
C LEU A 194 -0.60 -3.34 9.05
N HIS A 195 -1.33 -4.37 8.66
CA HIS A 195 -0.82 -5.46 7.83
C HIS A 195 -1.40 -5.33 6.43
N ILE A 196 -0.55 -5.04 5.46
CA ILE A 196 -0.89 -5.05 4.04
C ILE A 196 -0.49 -6.42 3.49
N VAL A 197 -1.47 -7.17 3.01
CA VAL A 197 -1.28 -8.54 2.53
C VAL A 197 -1.28 -8.56 1.00
N GLY A 198 -0.45 -7.72 0.42
CA GLY A 198 -0.13 -7.67 -1.01
C GLY A 198 -1.12 -6.93 -1.90
N ASP A 199 -0.67 -6.77 -3.14
CA ASP A 199 -1.38 -6.16 -4.26
C ASP A 199 -1.84 -4.71 -3.97
N ILE A 200 -0.86 -3.86 -3.63
CA ILE A 200 -1.03 -2.41 -3.52
C ILE A 200 -1.21 -1.79 -4.91
N TYR A 201 -0.45 -2.31 -5.89
CA TYR A 201 -0.31 -1.78 -7.25
C TYR A 201 -1.29 -2.39 -8.25
N ASP A 202 -1.35 -1.72 -9.42
CA ASP A 202 -2.13 -2.05 -10.60
C ASP A 202 -3.65 -1.96 -10.42
N ARG A 203 -4.38 -1.95 -11.54
CA ARG A 203 -5.83 -1.80 -11.72
C ARG A 203 -6.34 -0.40 -11.40
N GLY A 204 -6.43 0.00 -10.13
CA GLY A 204 -6.91 1.33 -9.74
C GLY A 204 -5.89 2.45 -9.99
N PRO A 205 -6.32 3.72 -9.96
CA PRO A 205 -5.55 4.83 -10.50
C PRO A 205 -4.45 5.36 -9.57
N HIS A 206 -4.54 5.17 -8.24
CA HIS A 206 -3.74 5.91 -7.28
C HIS A 206 -2.98 5.05 -6.25
N PRO A 207 -2.18 4.04 -6.66
CA PRO A 207 -1.30 3.35 -5.72
C PRO A 207 -0.26 4.27 -5.10
N ASP A 208 0.09 5.38 -5.75
CA ASP A 208 0.93 6.44 -5.22
C ASP A 208 0.34 7.06 -3.95
N LYS A 209 -0.94 7.42 -3.96
CA LYS A 209 -1.64 7.96 -2.78
C LYS A 209 -1.78 6.91 -1.68
N VAL A 210 -2.08 5.66 -2.04
CA VAL A 210 -2.11 4.54 -1.11
C VAL A 210 -0.76 4.40 -0.39
N MET A 211 0.35 4.46 -1.12
CA MET A 211 1.70 4.39 -0.54
C MET A 211 1.99 5.56 0.39
N GLU A 212 1.64 6.80 0.01
CA GLU A 212 1.82 7.96 0.89
C GLU A 212 1.02 7.77 2.20
N SER A 213 -0.21 7.27 2.14
CA SER A 213 -1.01 6.99 3.33
C SER A 213 -0.39 5.88 4.19
N ILE A 214 0.07 4.76 3.60
CA ILE A 214 0.74 3.67 4.32
C ILE A 214 1.99 4.18 5.05
N MET A 215 2.79 5.01 4.38
CA MET A 215 4.05 5.55 4.93
C MET A 215 3.85 6.49 6.13
N THR A 216 2.63 6.98 6.36
CA THR A 216 2.30 7.76 7.57
C THR A 216 2.11 6.90 8.81
N PHE A 217 1.91 5.58 8.67
CA PHE A 217 1.73 4.68 9.80
C PHE A 217 3.06 4.31 10.45
N ASN A 218 3.07 4.31 11.79
CA ASN A 218 4.28 3.98 12.55
C ASN A 218 4.66 2.50 12.47
N GLU A 219 3.66 1.61 12.54
CA GLU A 219 3.84 0.16 12.57
C GLU A 219 3.11 -0.47 11.39
N VAL A 220 3.86 -0.83 10.36
CA VAL A 220 3.37 -1.46 9.14
C VAL A 220 4.19 -2.69 8.80
N ASP A 221 3.52 -3.75 8.39
CA ASP A 221 4.11 -4.91 7.73
C ASP A 221 3.47 -5.08 6.35
N ILE A 222 4.26 -5.42 5.35
CA ILE A 222 3.80 -5.65 3.98
C ILE A 222 4.19 -7.07 3.55
N ALA A 223 3.21 -7.91 3.23
CA ALA A 223 3.49 -9.12 2.45
C ALA A 223 3.40 -8.73 0.97
N TRP A 224 4.41 -9.08 0.16
CA TRP A 224 4.44 -8.68 -1.25
C TRP A 224 3.40 -9.47 -2.06
N GLY A 225 2.55 -8.75 -2.80
CA GLY A 225 1.73 -9.35 -3.84
C GLY A 225 2.50 -9.52 -5.15
N ASN A 226 1.97 -10.32 -6.08
CA ASN A 226 2.60 -10.52 -7.38
C ASN A 226 2.68 -9.22 -8.20
N HIS A 227 1.70 -8.33 -8.06
CA HIS A 227 1.74 -7.01 -8.68
C HIS A 227 2.85 -6.14 -8.07
N ASP A 228 3.00 -6.13 -6.76
CA ASP A 228 4.06 -5.36 -6.07
C ASP A 228 5.46 -5.82 -6.49
N ILE A 229 5.67 -7.14 -6.66
CA ILE A 229 6.95 -7.71 -7.12
C ILE A 229 7.30 -7.20 -8.52
N HIS A 230 6.34 -7.06 -9.43
CA HIS A 230 6.59 -6.49 -10.75
C HIS A 230 7.08 -5.03 -10.66
N TRP A 231 6.49 -4.22 -9.80
CA TRP A 231 6.91 -2.84 -9.59
C TRP A 231 8.27 -2.74 -8.90
N LEU A 232 8.56 -3.62 -7.92
CA LEU A 232 9.88 -3.74 -7.31
C LEU A 232 10.95 -4.07 -8.35
N GLY A 233 10.67 -5.04 -9.23
CA GLY A 233 11.57 -5.42 -10.32
C GLY A 233 11.74 -4.30 -11.35
N ALA A 234 10.67 -3.60 -11.71
CA ALA A 234 10.70 -2.47 -12.64
C ALA A 234 11.58 -1.32 -12.12
N ALA A 235 11.43 -0.97 -10.85
CA ALA A 235 12.24 0.06 -10.19
C ALA A 235 13.74 -0.33 -10.11
N LYS A 236 14.08 -1.61 -10.20
CA LYS A 236 15.46 -2.10 -10.26
C LYS A 236 15.95 -2.37 -11.70
N GLY A 237 15.15 -2.02 -12.71
CA GLY A 237 15.53 -2.07 -14.12
C GLY A 237 15.36 -3.43 -14.81
N SER A 238 14.58 -4.35 -14.20
CA SER A 238 14.18 -5.57 -14.89
C SER A 238 13.28 -5.23 -16.08
N LEU A 239 13.76 -5.43 -17.31
CA LEU A 239 13.04 -5.04 -18.55
C LEU A 239 11.67 -5.71 -18.65
N ILE A 240 11.56 -6.97 -18.22
CA ILE A 240 10.30 -7.71 -18.23
C ILE A 240 9.30 -7.13 -17.22
N CYS A 241 9.78 -6.73 -16.03
CA CYS A 241 8.96 -6.09 -15.01
C CYS A 241 8.53 -4.67 -15.45
N VAL A 242 9.43 -3.91 -16.10
CA VAL A 242 9.13 -2.61 -16.71
C VAL A 242 8.02 -2.75 -17.76
N ALA A 243 8.17 -3.73 -18.67
CA ALA A 243 7.16 -3.98 -19.69
C ALA A 243 5.81 -4.37 -19.06
N ASN A 244 5.81 -5.21 -18.04
CA ASN A 244 4.60 -5.65 -17.33
C ASN A 244 3.90 -4.47 -16.61
N ALA A 245 4.64 -3.70 -15.81
CA ALA A 245 4.10 -2.55 -15.07
C ALA A 245 3.52 -1.49 -16.03
N ALA A 246 4.26 -1.14 -17.10
CA ALA A 246 3.79 -0.19 -18.10
C ALA A 246 2.55 -0.73 -18.84
N ARG A 247 2.55 -2.02 -19.24
CA ARG A 247 1.41 -2.64 -19.91
C ARG A 247 0.15 -2.63 -19.05
N LEU A 248 0.26 -2.99 -17.78
CA LEU A 248 -0.88 -3.00 -16.86
C LEU A 248 -1.40 -1.59 -16.60
N ALA A 249 -0.53 -0.62 -16.38
CA ALA A 249 -0.95 0.77 -16.21
C ALA A 249 -1.69 1.29 -17.45
N ILE A 250 -1.20 1.03 -18.66
CA ILE A 250 -1.87 1.42 -19.91
C ILE A 250 -3.20 0.67 -20.08
N ARG A 251 -3.23 -0.63 -19.80
CA ARG A 251 -4.46 -1.45 -19.89
C ARG A 251 -5.59 -0.88 -19.04
N TYR A 252 -5.27 -0.37 -17.86
CA TYR A 252 -6.24 0.21 -16.93
C TYR A 252 -6.35 1.74 -17.01
N ASN A 253 -5.77 2.35 -18.06
CA ASN A 253 -5.81 3.79 -18.31
C ASN A 253 -5.14 4.65 -17.23
N ASN A 254 -4.14 4.13 -16.54
CA ASN A 254 -3.42 4.80 -15.46
C ASN A 254 -2.20 5.57 -15.98
N PHE A 255 -2.39 6.41 -17.00
CA PHE A 255 -1.32 7.22 -17.60
C PHE A 255 -0.78 8.25 -16.60
N ASP A 256 -1.66 8.88 -15.83
CA ASP A 256 -1.31 9.88 -14.84
C ASP A 256 -0.43 9.32 -13.73
N LEU A 257 -0.66 8.06 -13.33
CA LEU A 257 0.22 7.36 -12.40
C LEU A 257 1.65 7.32 -12.93
N LEU A 258 1.82 6.94 -14.21
CA LEU A 258 3.15 6.84 -14.81
C LEU A 258 3.78 8.22 -15.01
N GLU A 259 3.08 9.15 -15.65
CA GLU A 259 3.65 10.42 -16.09
C GLU A 259 3.71 11.48 -14.99
N TYR A 260 2.59 11.70 -14.27
CA TYR A 260 2.54 12.75 -13.23
C TYR A 260 3.04 12.27 -11.88
N SER A 261 2.58 11.10 -11.41
CA SER A 261 2.97 10.65 -10.07
C SER A 261 4.41 10.16 -10.02
N TYR A 262 4.84 9.38 -11.03
CA TYR A 262 6.18 8.78 -11.04
C TYR A 262 7.15 9.42 -12.03
N GLY A 263 6.70 10.32 -12.91
CA GLY A 263 7.56 11.00 -13.88
C GLY A 263 8.15 10.07 -14.95
N ILE A 264 7.45 8.97 -15.25
CA ILE A 264 7.87 7.98 -16.27
C ILE A 264 7.46 8.48 -17.64
N ASN A 265 8.43 8.74 -18.51
CA ASN A 265 8.19 9.32 -19.81
C ASN A 265 7.69 8.26 -20.81
N LEU A 266 6.45 8.41 -21.27
CA LEU A 266 5.82 7.52 -22.25
C LEU A 266 5.97 7.99 -23.71
N ARG A 267 6.61 9.13 -23.97
CA ARG A 267 6.71 9.71 -25.31
C ARG A 267 7.37 8.77 -26.32
N SER A 268 8.43 8.06 -25.93
CA SER A 268 9.09 7.09 -26.80
C SER A 268 8.16 5.93 -27.17
N LEU A 269 7.35 5.45 -26.23
CA LEU A 269 6.35 4.40 -26.46
C LEU A 269 5.24 4.90 -27.39
N SER A 270 4.71 6.10 -27.16
CA SER A 270 3.64 6.65 -27.99
C SER A 270 4.12 6.89 -29.44
N SER A 271 5.33 7.41 -29.62
CA SER A 271 5.92 7.62 -30.95
C SER A 271 6.15 6.30 -31.69
N PHE A 272 6.77 5.32 -31.03
CA PHE A 272 7.00 3.99 -31.59
C PHE A 272 5.68 3.29 -31.96
N ALA A 273 4.70 3.31 -31.09
CA ALA A 273 3.41 2.67 -31.29
C ALA A 273 2.65 3.31 -32.49
N ASN A 274 2.68 4.64 -32.59
CA ASN A 274 2.00 5.34 -33.65
C ASN A 274 2.68 5.11 -35.03
N GLU A 275 4.00 4.92 -35.05
CA GLU A 275 4.75 4.61 -36.30
C GLU A 275 4.51 3.16 -36.74
N VAL A 276 4.72 2.20 -35.83
CA VAL A 276 4.69 0.76 -36.10
C VAL A 276 3.27 0.24 -36.38
N TYR A 277 2.29 0.73 -35.64
CA TYR A 277 0.88 0.31 -35.71
C TYR A 277 -0.01 1.39 -36.34
N LYS A 278 0.53 2.20 -37.27
CA LYS A 278 -0.16 3.35 -37.88
C LYS A 278 -1.55 2.99 -38.41
N ASP A 279 -1.63 1.90 -39.16
CA ASP A 279 -2.84 1.46 -39.87
C ASP A 279 -3.56 0.30 -39.15
N ASP A 280 -3.17 0.01 -37.91
CA ASP A 280 -3.76 -1.05 -37.08
C ASP A 280 -4.71 -0.44 -36.03
N PRO A 281 -5.99 -0.82 -36.01
CA PRO A 281 -6.93 -0.33 -35.03
C PRO A 281 -6.70 -0.88 -33.61
N CYS A 282 -5.88 -1.92 -33.45
CA CYS A 282 -5.54 -2.55 -32.17
C CYS A 282 -6.74 -2.84 -31.26
N GLU A 283 -7.88 -3.26 -31.83
CA GLU A 283 -9.18 -3.36 -31.15
C GLU A 283 -9.14 -4.19 -29.86
N VAL A 284 -8.38 -5.30 -29.84
CA VAL A 284 -8.28 -6.19 -28.68
C VAL A 284 -7.41 -5.63 -27.55
N PHE A 285 -6.71 -4.52 -27.82
CA PHE A 285 -5.81 -3.86 -26.87
C PHE A 285 -6.37 -2.54 -26.32
N LYS A 286 -7.63 -2.22 -26.61
CA LYS A 286 -8.27 -1.02 -26.05
C LYS A 286 -8.22 -1.06 -24.53
N PRO A 287 -7.87 0.06 -23.87
CA PRO A 287 -7.83 0.13 -22.41
C PRO A 287 -9.18 -0.17 -21.78
N ASN A 288 -9.14 -0.81 -20.61
CA ASN A 288 -10.29 -0.96 -19.74
C ASN A 288 -10.41 0.28 -18.86
N THR A 289 -11.56 0.93 -18.88
CA THR A 289 -11.88 1.99 -17.90
C THR A 289 -12.77 1.39 -16.83
N LEU A 290 -12.30 1.35 -15.58
CA LEU A 290 -13.09 0.85 -14.45
C LEU A 290 -14.21 1.83 -14.08
N ASP A 291 -13.92 3.13 -14.06
CA ASP A 291 -14.91 4.20 -13.91
C ASP A 291 -14.58 5.36 -14.84
N LYS A 292 -15.56 5.81 -15.63
CA LYS A 292 -15.39 6.89 -16.60
C LYS A 292 -15.19 8.27 -15.95
N ASN A 293 -15.61 8.44 -14.70
CA ASN A 293 -15.52 9.72 -13.98
C ASN A 293 -14.17 9.89 -13.25
N MET A 294 -13.37 8.83 -13.14
CA MET A 294 -12.09 8.84 -12.41
C MET A 294 -10.88 8.96 -13.33
N TYR A 295 -11.07 8.97 -14.66
CA TYR A 295 -9.97 8.94 -15.63
C TYR A 295 -10.13 10.05 -16.65
N ASP A 296 -9.02 10.69 -16.99
CA ASP A 296 -8.97 11.66 -18.07
C ASP A 296 -9.28 11.02 -19.45
N GLU A 297 -9.82 11.82 -20.37
CA GLU A 297 -10.02 11.37 -21.75
C GLU A 297 -8.68 11.20 -22.44
N VAL A 298 -8.25 9.95 -22.58
CA VAL A 298 -7.08 9.58 -23.36
C VAL A 298 -7.50 9.18 -24.78
N ASP A 299 -6.67 9.51 -25.76
CA ASP A 299 -6.83 8.99 -27.12
C ASP A 299 -6.78 7.45 -27.11
N LYS A 300 -7.98 6.86 -27.22
CA LYS A 300 -8.17 5.41 -27.12
C LYS A 300 -7.47 4.62 -28.21
N GLU A 301 -7.31 5.21 -29.40
CA GLU A 301 -6.57 4.58 -30.50
C GLU A 301 -5.08 4.53 -30.19
N LEU A 302 -4.51 5.65 -29.77
CA LEU A 302 -3.10 5.71 -29.40
C LEU A 302 -2.82 4.81 -28.20
N ALA A 303 -3.67 4.83 -27.18
CA ALA A 303 -3.55 3.97 -26.02
C ALA A 303 -3.61 2.47 -26.38
N ALA A 304 -4.49 2.06 -27.32
CA ALA A 304 -4.55 0.69 -27.83
C ALA A 304 -3.26 0.28 -28.55
N LYS A 305 -2.70 1.18 -29.37
CA LYS A 305 -1.43 0.96 -30.08
C LYS A 305 -0.27 0.83 -29.08
N MET A 306 -0.20 1.70 -28.08
CA MET A 306 0.80 1.64 -27.00
C MET A 306 0.69 0.34 -26.20
N HIS A 307 -0.54 -0.07 -25.85
CA HIS A 307 -0.80 -1.32 -25.13
C HIS A 307 -0.33 -2.53 -25.95
N LYS A 308 -0.63 -2.56 -27.26
CA LYS A 308 -0.15 -3.62 -28.16
C LYS A 308 1.37 -3.65 -28.23
N ALA A 309 2.00 -2.51 -28.47
CA ALA A 309 3.46 -2.39 -28.57
C ALA A 309 4.17 -2.96 -27.34
N ILE A 310 3.78 -2.50 -26.15
CA ILE A 310 4.42 -2.95 -24.90
C ILE A 310 4.09 -4.42 -24.59
N SER A 311 2.90 -4.93 -25.00
CA SER A 311 2.53 -6.34 -24.83
C SER A 311 3.41 -7.26 -25.66
N ILE A 312 3.69 -6.90 -26.91
CA ILE A 312 4.57 -7.69 -27.80
C ILE A 312 6.00 -7.72 -27.22
N ILE A 313 6.51 -6.57 -26.76
CA ILE A 313 7.81 -6.50 -26.10
C ILE A 313 7.86 -7.40 -24.87
N GLN A 314 6.81 -7.35 -24.01
CA GLN A 314 6.70 -8.21 -22.84
C GLN A 314 6.75 -9.68 -23.22
N PHE A 315 5.94 -10.13 -24.19
CA PHE A 315 5.90 -11.54 -24.61
C PHE A 315 7.25 -12.03 -25.13
N LYS A 316 7.96 -11.20 -25.88
CA LYS A 316 9.32 -11.54 -26.36
C LYS A 316 10.28 -11.71 -25.18
N LEU A 317 10.27 -10.78 -24.21
CA LEU A 317 11.13 -10.82 -23.03
C LEU A 317 10.79 -12.00 -22.12
N GLU A 318 9.52 -12.33 -21.93
CA GLU A 318 9.07 -13.49 -21.15
C GLU A 318 9.57 -14.79 -21.78
N CYS A 319 9.39 -14.96 -23.09
CA CYS A 319 9.88 -16.13 -23.80
C CYS A 319 11.41 -16.27 -23.70
N GLN A 320 12.15 -15.16 -23.81
CA GLN A 320 13.59 -15.16 -23.62
C GLN A 320 14.00 -15.56 -22.20
N LEU A 321 13.27 -15.08 -21.18
CA LEU A 321 13.53 -15.42 -19.78
C LEU A 321 13.29 -16.91 -19.53
N ILE A 322 12.14 -17.42 -19.94
CA ILE A 322 11.78 -18.85 -19.76
C ILE A 322 12.80 -19.75 -20.45
N LYS A 323 13.22 -19.42 -21.69
CA LYS A 323 14.25 -20.18 -22.41
C LYS A 323 15.62 -20.17 -21.74
N ARG A 324 15.97 -19.08 -21.04
CA ARG A 324 17.22 -19.05 -20.23
C ARG A 324 17.14 -19.88 -18.94
N HIS A 325 15.92 -20.14 -18.46
CA HIS A 325 15.65 -20.81 -17.20
C HIS A 325 14.69 -22.00 -17.37
N PRO A 326 15.08 -23.05 -18.13
CA PRO A 326 14.22 -24.21 -18.35
C PRO A 326 13.84 -24.96 -17.07
N ASN A 327 14.64 -24.79 -16.02
CA ASN A 327 14.37 -25.30 -14.67
C ASN A 327 13.12 -24.68 -14.00
N TYR A 328 12.54 -23.60 -14.55
CA TYR A 328 11.29 -23.04 -14.02
C TYR A 328 10.07 -23.88 -14.41
N GLY A 329 10.17 -24.76 -15.44
CA GLY A 329 9.06 -25.59 -15.89
C GLY A 329 7.88 -24.80 -16.45
N MET A 330 8.17 -23.68 -17.13
CA MET A 330 7.15 -22.74 -17.65
C MET A 330 7.04 -22.74 -19.17
N ASP A 331 7.48 -23.81 -19.84
CA ASP A 331 7.52 -23.89 -21.32
C ASP A 331 6.14 -23.76 -21.97
N GLU A 332 5.07 -24.10 -21.27
CA GLU A 332 3.70 -23.92 -21.75
C GLU A 332 3.35 -22.44 -22.03
N ARG A 333 4.03 -21.49 -21.34
CA ARG A 333 3.87 -20.04 -21.52
C ARG A 333 4.62 -19.47 -22.71
N ILE A 334 5.47 -20.25 -23.35
CA ILE A 334 6.12 -19.86 -24.61
C ILE A 334 5.08 -20.04 -25.73
N LEU A 335 4.50 -18.92 -26.19
CA LEU A 335 3.41 -18.93 -27.16
C LEU A 335 3.79 -18.40 -28.53
N LEU A 336 4.78 -17.51 -28.62
CA LEU A 336 5.12 -16.84 -29.88
C LEU A 336 5.63 -17.80 -30.98
N ASP A 337 6.29 -18.89 -30.63
CA ASP A 337 6.73 -19.94 -31.57
C ASP A 337 5.63 -20.94 -31.93
N LYS A 338 4.47 -20.91 -31.25
CA LYS A 338 3.30 -21.75 -31.54
C LYS A 338 2.34 -21.08 -32.51
N ILE A 339 2.62 -19.85 -32.93
CA ILE A 339 1.77 -19.08 -33.86
C ILE A 339 2.11 -19.42 -35.28
N ASP A 340 1.12 -19.77 -36.09
CA ASP A 340 1.17 -19.78 -37.54
C ASP A 340 0.83 -18.35 -38.01
N TYR A 341 1.85 -17.54 -38.24
CA TYR A 341 1.73 -16.16 -38.66
C TYR A 341 1.09 -15.99 -40.03
N LYS A 342 1.19 -17.01 -40.90
CA LYS A 342 0.59 -16.99 -42.23
C LYS A 342 -0.91 -17.18 -42.21
N ASN A 343 -1.37 -18.09 -41.37
CA ASN A 343 -2.79 -18.41 -41.25
C ASN A 343 -3.48 -17.65 -40.08
N GLY A 344 -2.72 -16.99 -39.21
CA GLY A 344 -3.24 -16.26 -38.07
C GLY A 344 -3.88 -17.18 -37.01
N THR A 345 -3.25 -18.32 -36.77
CA THR A 345 -3.71 -19.31 -35.79
C THR A 345 -2.62 -19.66 -34.79
N ILE A 346 -3.02 -20.20 -33.64
CA ILE A 346 -2.10 -20.69 -32.62
C ILE A 346 -2.50 -22.12 -32.21
N ASN A 347 -1.50 -22.98 -32.02
CA ASN A 347 -1.70 -24.34 -31.51
C ASN A 347 -1.39 -24.37 -30.01
N ILE A 348 -2.41 -24.67 -29.19
CA ILE A 348 -2.28 -24.83 -27.74
C ILE A 348 -2.73 -26.25 -27.39
N GLU A 349 -1.83 -27.08 -26.88
CA GLU A 349 -2.10 -28.47 -26.47
C GLU A 349 -2.80 -29.31 -27.56
N GLY A 350 -2.38 -29.14 -28.82
CA GLY A 350 -2.92 -29.87 -29.96
C GLY A 350 -4.25 -29.32 -30.52
N LYS A 351 -4.80 -28.26 -29.92
CA LYS A 351 -5.98 -27.55 -30.43
C LYS A 351 -5.56 -26.25 -31.15
N VAL A 352 -6.14 -26.04 -32.33
CA VAL A 352 -5.87 -24.84 -33.13
C VAL A 352 -6.94 -23.80 -32.84
N TYR A 353 -6.50 -22.58 -32.51
CA TYR A 353 -7.36 -21.44 -32.25
C TYR A 353 -7.06 -20.33 -33.26
N GLU A 354 -8.09 -19.64 -33.71
CA GLU A 354 -7.93 -18.46 -34.55
C GLU A 354 -7.57 -17.23 -33.68
N LEU A 355 -6.53 -16.48 -34.11
CA LEU A 355 -6.13 -15.25 -33.44
C LEU A 355 -7.10 -14.12 -33.83
N LYS A 356 -7.55 -13.34 -32.84
CA LYS A 356 -8.37 -12.14 -33.04
C LYS A 356 -7.58 -11.00 -33.65
N ASP A 357 -6.30 -10.91 -33.33
CA ASP A 357 -5.34 -9.96 -33.92
C ASP A 357 -4.26 -10.77 -34.65
N LYS A 358 -4.05 -10.44 -35.91
CA LYS A 358 -3.13 -11.14 -36.82
C LYS A 358 -2.00 -10.27 -37.31
N ASN A 359 -1.94 -9.01 -36.90
CA ASN A 359 -0.94 -8.05 -37.32
C ASN A 359 0.23 -7.97 -36.37
N PHE A 360 1.36 -8.56 -36.70
CA PHE A 360 2.58 -8.61 -35.87
C PHE A 360 3.80 -8.05 -36.60
N PRO A 361 3.83 -6.72 -36.93
CA PRO A 361 4.86 -6.15 -37.79
C PRO A 361 6.28 -6.21 -37.24
N THR A 362 6.43 -6.37 -35.92
CA THR A 362 7.75 -6.45 -35.27
C THR A 362 8.20 -7.88 -34.97
N ILE A 363 7.40 -8.89 -35.31
CA ILE A 363 7.76 -10.30 -35.06
C ILE A 363 8.35 -10.92 -36.36
N ASN A 364 9.56 -11.42 -36.24
CA ASN A 364 10.15 -12.28 -37.25
C ASN A 364 9.75 -13.73 -36.98
N PRO A 365 8.98 -14.41 -37.86
CA PRO A 365 8.57 -15.79 -37.64
C PRO A 365 9.72 -16.80 -37.46
N GLU A 366 10.91 -16.53 -38.05
CA GLU A 366 12.09 -17.37 -37.88
C GLU A 366 12.78 -17.20 -36.50
N ASN A 367 12.63 -16.02 -35.89
CA ASN A 367 13.15 -15.71 -34.55
C ASN A 367 12.15 -14.84 -33.77
N PRO A 368 11.01 -15.42 -33.32
CA PRO A 368 9.89 -14.64 -32.80
C PRO A 368 10.14 -13.96 -31.45
N PHE A 369 11.22 -14.30 -30.79
CA PHE A 369 11.56 -13.74 -29.46
C PHE A 369 12.54 -12.56 -29.53
N GLU A 370 13.14 -12.29 -30.69
CA GLU A 370 14.11 -11.22 -30.84
C GLU A 370 13.43 -9.85 -30.83
N LEU A 371 13.95 -8.95 -30.00
CA LEU A 371 13.54 -7.54 -30.03
C LEU A 371 14.11 -6.87 -31.29
N THR A 372 13.30 -6.09 -31.96
CA THR A 372 13.83 -5.16 -32.98
C THR A 372 14.70 -4.08 -32.32
N GLU A 373 15.54 -3.40 -33.06
CA GLU A 373 16.36 -2.29 -32.56
C GLU A 373 15.49 -1.18 -31.95
N GLY A 374 14.32 -0.88 -32.55
CA GLY A 374 13.35 0.08 -32.03
C GLY A 374 12.73 -0.37 -30.70
N GLU A 375 12.31 -1.64 -30.61
CA GLU A 375 11.78 -2.22 -29.35
C GLU A 375 12.83 -2.22 -28.23
N ASN A 376 14.08 -2.58 -28.55
CA ASN A 376 15.15 -2.57 -27.56
C ASN A 376 15.45 -1.15 -27.06
N THR A 377 15.55 -0.18 -27.96
CA THR A 377 15.76 1.23 -27.59
C THR A 377 14.62 1.76 -26.72
N LEU A 378 13.38 1.41 -27.08
CA LEU A 378 12.19 1.79 -26.32
C LEU A 378 12.21 1.25 -24.90
N ILE A 379 12.39 -0.07 -24.74
CA ILE A 379 12.31 -0.67 -23.41
C ILE A 379 13.45 -0.23 -22.48
N GLN A 380 14.64 0.02 -23.04
CA GLN A 380 15.76 0.61 -22.31
C GLN A 380 15.46 2.04 -21.85
N SER A 381 14.82 2.85 -22.68
CA SER A 381 14.39 4.22 -22.32
C SER A 381 13.36 4.22 -21.22
N LEU A 382 12.38 3.31 -21.29
CA LEU A 382 11.40 3.13 -20.19
C LEU A 382 12.09 2.69 -18.91
N ALA A 383 12.95 1.68 -18.96
CA ALA A 383 13.68 1.19 -17.78
C ALA A 383 14.51 2.31 -17.13
N PHE A 384 15.15 3.16 -17.94
CA PHE A 384 15.86 4.33 -17.43
C PHE A 384 14.92 5.27 -16.65
N SER A 385 13.70 5.51 -17.13
CA SER A 385 12.73 6.36 -16.44
C SER A 385 12.27 5.73 -15.10
N PHE A 386 12.02 4.42 -15.07
CA PHE A 386 11.65 3.70 -13.84
C PHE A 386 12.77 3.74 -12.79
N ILE A 387 14.01 3.51 -13.18
CA ILE A 387 15.18 3.52 -12.28
C ILE A 387 15.40 4.92 -11.68
N ASN A 388 15.19 5.97 -12.47
CA ASN A 388 15.51 7.33 -12.09
C ASN A 388 14.31 8.13 -11.53
N SER A 389 13.16 7.51 -11.31
CA SER A 389 12.00 8.13 -10.68
C SER A 389 12.20 8.24 -9.14
N PRO A 390 12.39 9.43 -8.56
CA PRO A 390 12.66 9.55 -7.13
C PRO A 390 11.48 9.09 -6.26
N VAL A 391 10.25 9.38 -6.70
CA VAL A 391 9.03 9.01 -5.97
C VAL A 391 8.85 7.50 -6.00
N LEU A 392 8.98 6.87 -7.18
CA LEU A 392 8.89 5.42 -7.30
C LEU A 392 9.97 4.71 -6.45
N GLN A 393 11.22 5.19 -6.51
CA GLN A 393 12.30 4.61 -5.71
C GLN A 393 12.02 4.71 -4.21
N ARG A 394 11.47 5.82 -3.72
CA ARG A 394 11.07 5.98 -2.33
C ARG A 394 10.00 4.97 -1.92
N HIS A 395 8.95 4.80 -2.73
CA HIS A 395 7.87 3.84 -2.48
C HIS A 395 8.39 2.40 -2.50
N MET A 396 9.17 2.03 -3.53
CA MET A 396 9.70 0.66 -3.66
C MET A 396 10.70 0.30 -2.55
N ASN A 397 11.55 1.24 -2.16
CA ASN A 397 12.45 1.02 -1.03
C ASN A 397 11.66 0.81 0.28
N TYR A 398 10.57 1.58 0.50
CA TYR A 398 9.71 1.36 1.66
C TYR A 398 9.04 -0.02 1.66
N ILE A 399 8.49 -0.45 0.51
CA ILE A 399 7.92 -1.80 0.36
C ILE A 399 8.98 -2.87 0.60
N TYR A 400 10.20 -2.66 0.12
CA TYR A 400 11.32 -3.59 0.33
C TYR A 400 11.73 -3.66 1.81
N ASP A 401 11.87 -2.52 2.48
CA ASP A 401 12.34 -2.44 3.87
C ASP A 401 11.30 -2.94 4.88
N LYS A 402 10.00 -2.72 4.62
CA LYS A 402 8.89 -3.12 5.50
C LYS A 402 8.26 -4.44 5.13
N GLY A 403 8.62 -4.99 3.97
CA GLY A 403 7.94 -6.13 3.38
C GLY A 403 8.77 -7.39 3.26
N GLY A 404 8.11 -8.42 2.73
CA GLY A 404 8.68 -9.73 2.43
C GLY A 404 7.64 -10.64 1.78
N ILE A 405 8.06 -11.86 1.42
CA ILE A 405 7.15 -12.84 0.82
C ILE A 405 6.07 -13.29 1.82
N TYR A 406 6.42 -13.34 3.10
CA TYR A 406 5.51 -13.65 4.19
C TYR A 406 5.90 -12.91 5.47
N LYS A 407 4.96 -12.85 6.42
CA LYS A 407 5.19 -12.33 7.77
C LYS A 407 4.52 -13.24 8.79
N ILE A 408 5.19 -13.49 9.91
CA ILE A 408 4.58 -14.11 11.09
C ILE A 408 4.47 -13.04 12.17
N PHE A 409 3.25 -12.79 12.64
CA PHE A 409 2.99 -11.82 13.69
C PHE A 409 1.84 -12.29 14.60
N ASN A 410 2.01 -12.28 15.91
CA ASN A 410 1.05 -12.75 16.91
C ASN A 410 0.42 -14.13 16.61
N GLY A 411 1.19 -15.06 16.04
CA GLY A 411 0.73 -16.38 15.65
C GLY A 411 -0.04 -16.44 14.32
N ASN A 412 -0.21 -15.31 13.62
CA ASN A 412 -0.78 -15.26 12.28
C ASN A 412 0.35 -15.38 11.25
N LEU A 413 0.15 -16.25 10.27
CA LEU A 413 0.97 -16.31 9.06
C LEU A 413 0.29 -15.49 7.96
N LEU A 414 0.95 -14.45 7.50
CA LEU A 414 0.47 -13.52 6.47
C LEU A 414 1.28 -13.73 5.19
N TYR A 415 0.62 -13.97 4.09
CA TYR A 415 1.21 -14.10 2.76
C TYR A 415 0.14 -13.81 1.70
N HIS A 416 0.56 -13.35 0.52
CA HIS A 416 -0.39 -12.99 -0.55
C HIS A 416 -0.65 -14.15 -1.51
N GLY A 417 0.38 -14.89 -1.87
CA GLY A 417 0.26 -16.00 -2.82
C GLY A 417 -0.56 -17.19 -2.31
N CYS A 418 -0.33 -18.35 -2.88
CA CYS A 418 -0.91 -19.59 -2.41
C CYS A 418 0.19 -20.58 -2.00
N ILE A 419 -0.14 -21.47 -1.09
CA ILE A 419 0.66 -22.66 -0.79
C ILE A 419 0.01 -23.81 -1.55
N PRO A 420 0.70 -24.44 -2.50
CA PRO A 420 0.15 -25.55 -3.27
C PRO A 420 -0.27 -26.71 -2.37
N THR A 421 -1.49 -27.20 -2.57
CA THR A 421 -2.05 -28.33 -1.84
C THR A 421 -2.69 -29.33 -2.80
N LYS A 422 -2.63 -30.61 -2.45
CA LYS A 422 -3.36 -31.69 -3.11
C LYS A 422 -4.84 -31.64 -2.75
N GLU A 423 -5.67 -32.41 -3.46
CA GLU A 423 -7.12 -32.49 -3.20
C GLU A 423 -7.46 -32.93 -1.76
N ASP A 424 -6.58 -33.72 -1.13
CA ASP A 424 -6.74 -34.19 0.25
C ASP A 424 -6.31 -33.15 1.31
N GLY A 425 -5.87 -31.96 0.89
CA GLY A 425 -5.42 -30.86 1.76
C GLY A 425 -3.98 -31.00 2.26
N THR A 426 -3.24 -32.04 1.85
CA THR A 426 -1.80 -32.11 2.13
C THR A 426 -1.03 -31.19 1.20
N PHE A 427 0.20 -30.77 1.60
CA PHE A 427 1.04 -29.93 0.76
C PHE A 427 1.43 -30.66 -0.53
N ASP A 428 1.35 -29.95 -1.64
CA ASP A 428 1.86 -30.43 -2.92
C ASP A 428 3.31 -30.04 -3.11
N ASP A 429 4.00 -30.79 -3.96
CA ASP A 429 5.38 -30.54 -4.31
C ASP A 429 5.46 -29.58 -5.50
N VAL A 430 6.29 -28.53 -5.39
CA VAL A 430 6.58 -27.59 -6.48
C VAL A 430 8.04 -27.74 -6.87
N TYR A 431 8.28 -27.93 -8.17
CA TYR A 431 9.65 -27.98 -8.70
C TYR A 431 10.16 -26.59 -8.98
N ILE A 432 11.20 -26.17 -8.23
CA ILE A 432 11.81 -24.85 -8.39
C ILE A 432 13.35 -25.03 -8.35
N ASP A 433 14.03 -24.51 -9.35
CA ASP A 433 15.49 -24.46 -9.45
C ASP A 433 16.19 -25.81 -9.18
N GLY A 434 15.66 -26.88 -9.79
CA GLY A 434 16.23 -28.22 -9.67
C GLY A 434 15.84 -28.97 -8.39
N GLN A 435 14.98 -28.42 -7.55
CA GLN A 435 14.54 -29.00 -6.28
C GLN A 435 13.02 -29.09 -6.20
N TYR A 436 12.54 -30.17 -5.56
CA TYR A 436 11.14 -30.27 -5.13
C TYR A 436 10.99 -29.64 -3.75
N LEU A 437 10.14 -28.65 -3.65
CA LEU A 437 9.82 -27.93 -2.41
C LEU A 437 8.35 -28.15 -2.07
N SER A 438 8.04 -28.32 -0.78
CA SER A 438 6.70 -28.59 -0.28
C SER A 438 6.44 -27.76 0.99
N GLY A 439 5.23 -27.26 1.13
CA GLY A 439 4.83 -26.44 2.26
C GLY A 439 5.10 -24.95 2.07
N TRP A 440 5.37 -24.27 3.16
CA TRP A 440 5.55 -22.80 3.21
C TRP A 440 7.00 -22.38 3.51
#